data_639da37a5c4f0d832850151e872ceeba
#
_entry.id   639da37a5c4f0d832850151e872ceeba
#
_cell.length_a   1.000
_cell.length_b   1.000
_cell.length_c   1.000
_cell.angle_alpha   90.00
_cell.angle_beta   90.00
_cell.angle_gamma   90.00
#
_symmetry.space_group_name_H-M   'P 1'
#
loop_
_entity.id
_entity.type
_entity.pdbx_description
1 polymer ?
#
loop_
_entity_poly.entity_id
_entity_poly.type
_entity_poly.pdbx_seq_one_letter_code
_entity_poly.pdbx_strand_id
1 'polypeptide(L)'
;GPDQNRSGFSSAITFLTPLRHKKYADNIFSLNGTPVDCVKVARNMLCPFEPDIVVSGINPGPNLGSDAILSGTVGAALDGRNLKYPSIAVSVASFEINDFSFAAKFVAKVLDNLDNLDMEDFQILNINVPDHNEFPDPEIKITKTFLNEEEGEKNLDVSDRKNLEDGFISISPIKIDMHSNSQQQVVADWAKNL
;
A
#
# COMPACT_ATOMS: atom_id res chain seq x y z
N GLY A 1 9.04 -6.83 10.03
CA GLY A 1 9.35 -5.73 9.10
C GLY A 1 10.81 -5.71 8.68
N PRO A 2 11.23 -4.79 7.77
CA PRO A 2 12.64 -4.58 7.44
C PRO A 2 13.47 -4.19 8.66
N ASP A 3 14.76 -4.57 8.68
CA ASP A 3 15.70 -4.21 9.76
C ASP A 3 16.23 -2.77 9.65
N GLN A 4 16.03 -2.13 8.50
CA GLN A 4 16.41 -0.76 8.19
C GLN A 4 15.30 -0.06 7.42
N ASN A 5 15.33 1.28 7.37
CA ASN A 5 14.44 2.04 6.51
C ASN A 5 14.71 1.69 5.02
N ARG A 6 13.65 1.36 4.30
CA ARG A 6 13.66 0.93 2.90
C ARG A 6 12.71 1.79 2.06
N SER A 7 12.80 3.11 2.19
CA SER A 7 12.04 4.06 1.37
C SER A 7 12.38 3.91 -0.12
N GLY A 8 11.38 4.01 -1.00
CA GLY A 8 11.56 3.98 -2.45
C GLY A 8 11.89 2.61 -3.05
N PHE A 9 11.71 1.51 -2.30
CA PHE A 9 12.01 0.16 -2.81
C PHE A 9 10.89 -0.46 -3.64
N SER A 10 9.73 0.17 -3.75
CA SER A 10 8.61 -0.35 -4.56
C SER A 10 8.31 -1.82 -4.24
N SER A 11 8.07 -2.62 -5.26
CA SER A 11 7.89 -4.07 -5.18
C SER A 11 9.20 -4.85 -5.35
N ALA A 12 10.35 -4.25 -5.05
CA ALA A 12 11.64 -4.91 -5.18
C ALA A 12 11.76 -6.13 -4.24
N ILE A 13 12.41 -7.18 -4.74
CA ILE A 13 12.74 -8.40 -4.00
C ILE A 13 14.25 -8.67 -4.06
N THR A 14 14.76 -9.33 -3.04
CA THR A 14 16.18 -9.64 -2.91
C THR A 14 16.50 -11.02 -3.47
N PHE A 15 17.34 -11.09 -4.54
CA PHE A 15 17.76 -12.34 -5.16
C PHE A 15 19.20 -12.75 -4.84
N LEU A 16 20.12 -11.78 -4.72
CA LEU A 16 21.55 -12.06 -4.76
C LEU A 16 22.18 -12.19 -3.37
N THR A 17 21.49 -11.83 -2.33
CA THR A 17 22.00 -11.88 -0.95
C THR A 17 21.09 -12.74 -0.08
N PRO A 18 21.66 -13.58 0.83
CA PRO A 18 20.86 -14.37 1.74
C PRO A 18 20.00 -13.49 2.65
N LEU A 19 18.72 -13.77 2.70
CA LEU A 19 17.81 -13.16 3.65
C LEU A 19 17.99 -13.79 5.03
N ARG A 20 18.08 -12.95 6.06
CA ARG A 20 18.26 -13.35 7.46
C ARG A 20 17.21 -12.65 8.31
N HIS A 21 16.46 -13.43 9.07
CA HIS A 21 15.52 -12.88 10.04
C HIS A 21 16.10 -12.92 11.46
N LYS A 22 15.64 -11.96 12.29
CA LYS A 22 15.93 -11.91 13.71
C LYS A 22 14.61 -11.89 14.46
N LYS A 23 14.43 -12.80 15.40
CA LYS A 23 13.27 -12.84 16.29
C LYS A 23 13.50 -11.93 17.49
N TYR A 24 12.52 -11.07 17.81
CA TYR A 24 12.53 -10.18 18.97
C TYR A 24 11.56 -10.64 20.05
N ALA A 25 10.42 -11.17 19.67
CA ALA A 25 9.40 -11.75 20.54
C ALA A 25 8.60 -12.80 19.76
N ASP A 26 7.61 -13.42 20.38
CA ASP A 26 6.71 -14.32 19.66
C ASP A 26 5.97 -13.53 18.59
N ASN A 27 6.04 -14.04 17.35
CA ASN A 27 5.48 -13.43 16.15
C ASN A 27 6.03 -12.03 15.77
N ILE A 28 7.18 -11.61 16.37
CA ILE A 28 7.82 -10.34 16.04
C ILE A 28 9.21 -10.61 15.48
N PHE A 29 9.40 -10.25 14.21
CA PHE A 29 10.64 -10.48 13.47
C PHE A 29 11.07 -9.23 12.69
N SER A 30 12.38 -9.07 12.50
CA SER A 30 12.94 -8.23 11.45
C SER A 30 13.64 -9.07 10.38
N LEU A 31 13.78 -8.50 9.19
CA LEU A 31 14.44 -9.12 8.05
C LEU A 31 15.39 -8.12 7.38
N ASN A 32 16.57 -8.56 6.95
CA ASN A 32 17.53 -7.74 6.20
C ASN A 32 17.13 -7.55 4.71
N GLY A 33 15.84 -7.59 4.41
CA GLY A 33 15.27 -7.50 3.08
C GLY A 33 14.38 -6.28 2.88
N THR A 34 13.70 -6.24 1.74
CA THR A 34 12.70 -5.23 1.41
C THR A 34 11.38 -5.46 2.16
N PRO A 35 10.43 -4.51 2.15
CA PRO A 35 9.10 -4.75 2.68
C PRO A 35 8.38 -5.95 2.03
N VAL A 36 8.56 -6.14 0.72
CA VAL A 36 8.01 -7.30 -0.02
C VAL A 36 8.67 -8.60 0.43
N ASP A 37 10.00 -8.62 0.63
CA ASP A 37 10.70 -9.79 1.18
C ASP A 37 10.14 -10.18 2.55
N CYS A 38 9.81 -9.18 3.40
CA CYS A 38 9.20 -9.44 4.70
C CYS A 38 7.88 -10.19 4.58
N VAL A 39 7.00 -9.77 3.65
CA VAL A 39 5.72 -10.45 3.39
C VAL A 39 5.95 -11.87 2.89
N LYS A 40 6.83 -12.05 1.89
CA LYS A 40 7.14 -13.37 1.32
C LYS A 40 7.73 -14.33 2.35
N VAL A 41 8.69 -13.89 3.15
CA VAL A 41 9.30 -14.71 4.19
C VAL A 41 8.30 -15.01 5.30
N ALA A 42 7.48 -14.04 5.70
CA ALA A 42 6.44 -14.27 6.69
C ALA A 42 5.45 -15.35 6.22
N ARG A 43 4.87 -15.19 5.02
CA ARG A 43 3.89 -16.13 4.47
C ARG A 43 4.45 -17.55 4.26
N ASN A 44 5.67 -17.64 3.72
CA ASN A 44 6.21 -18.93 3.29
C ASN A 44 6.98 -19.70 4.37
N MET A 45 7.45 -19.00 5.43
CA MET A 45 8.39 -19.59 6.38
C MET A 45 8.06 -19.37 7.86
N LEU A 46 7.47 -18.21 8.21
CA LEU A 46 7.32 -17.84 9.63
C LEU A 46 5.90 -17.99 10.14
N CYS A 47 4.88 -17.78 9.31
CA CYS A 47 3.49 -18.01 9.67
C CYS A 47 3.18 -19.52 9.63
N PRO A 48 2.58 -20.10 10.67
CA PRO A 48 2.21 -21.52 10.69
C PRO A 48 0.96 -21.83 9.84
N PHE A 49 0.30 -20.80 9.30
CA PHE A 49 -0.90 -20.89 8.46
C PHE A 49 -0.87 -19.74 7.44
N GLU A 50 -1.64 -19.87 6.37
CA GLU A 50 -1.82 -18.77 5.41
C GLU A 50 -2.53 -17.60 6.10
N PRO A 51 -1.97 -16.38 6.09
CA PRO A 51 -2.64 -15.22 6.67
C PRO A 51 -3.86 -14.81 5.83
N ASP A 52 -4.89 -14.29 6.49
CA ASP A 52 -6.09 -13.79 5.79
C ASP A 52 -5.85 -12.45 5.08
N ILE A 53 -4.88 -11.65 5.55
CA ILE A 53 -4.60 -10.29 5.05
C ILE A 53 -3.14 -9.90 5.32
N VAL A 54 -2.63 -8.99 4.50
CA VAL A 54 -1.40 -8.21 4.81
C VAL A 54 -1.79 -6.78 5.14
N VAL A 55 -1.33 -6.30 6.29
CA VAL A 55 -1.36 -4.87 6.65
C VAL A 55 0.06 -4.36 6.64
N SER A 56 0.36 -3.46 5.70
CA SER A 56 1.69 -2.88 5.51
C SER A 56 1.72 -1.44 6.01
N GLY A 57 2.65 -1.13 6.88
CA GLY A 57 2.78 0.19 7.51
C GLY A 57 2.90 0.03 9.04
N ILE A 58 2.69 1.09 9.81
CA ILE A 58 2.25 2.43 9.37
C ILE A 58 3.48 3.22 8.93
N ASN A 59 3.43 3.77 7.70
CA ASN A 59 4.54 4.51 7.11
C ASN A 59 4.51 6.00 7.51
N PRO A 60 5.61 6.61 7.98
CA PRO A 60 5.72 8.05 8.05
C PRO A 60 5.91 8.64 6.64
N GLY A 61 5.07 9.60 6.30
CA GLY A 61 4.98 10.16 4.95
C GLY A 61 3.91 9.47 4.07
N PRO A 62 3.12 10.25 3.32
CA PRO A 62 2.02 9.72 2.52
C PRO A 62 2.51 8.98 1.27
N ASN A 63 1.67 8.10 0.74
CA ASN A 63 1.89 7.39 -0.53
C ASN A 63 0.72 7.69 -1.47
N LEU A 64 0.87 8.71 -2.33
CA LEU A 64 -0.18 9.33 -3.13
C LEU A 64 0.21 9.37 -4.60
N GLY A 65 -0.77 9.39 -5.48
CA GLY A 65 -0.56 9.55 -6.91
C GLY A 65 0.50 8.61 -7.46
N SER A 66 1.40 9.11 -8.31
CA SER A 66 2.50 8.35 -8.91
C SER A 66 3.50 7.79 -7.88
N ASP A 67 3.64 8.42 -6.71
CA ASP A 67 4.58 7.97 -5.66
C ASP A 67 4.16 6.62 -5.06
N ALA A 68 2.87 6.29 -5.12
CA ALA A 68 2.36 4.99 -4.66
C ALA A 68 3.05 3.79 -5.36
N ILE A 69 3.44 3.94 -6.64
CA ILE A 69 4.16 2.90 -7.40
C ILE A 69 5.56 2.66 -6.80
N LEU A 70 6.20 3.71 -6.31
CA LEU A 70 7.56 3.65 -5.77
C LEU A 70 7.60 3.22 -4.31
N SER A 71 6.45 3.16 -3.66
CA SER A 71 6.33 2.87 -2.23
C SER A 71 6.59 1.40 -1.89
N GLY A 72 7.50 1.14 -0.97
CA GLY A 72 7.69 -0.20 -0.38
C GLY A 72 6.49 -0.63 0.47
N THR A 73 5.78 0.31 1.10
CA THR A 73 4.56 0.05 1.87
C THR A 73 3.43 -0.46 0.98
N VAL A 74 3.20 0.24 -0.14
CA VAL A 74 2.21 -0.19 -1.15
C VAL A 74 2.65 -1.50 -1.81
N GLY A 75 3.93 -1.65 -2.16
CA GLY A 75 4.48 -2.87 -2.73
C GLY A 75 4.27 -4.10 -1.84
N ALA A 76 4.47 -3.97 -0.53
CA ALA A 76 4.23 -5.05 0.42
C ALA A 76 2.74 -5.42 0.53
N ALA A 77 1.83 -4.46 0.53
CA ALA A 77 0.39 -4.73 0.49
C ALA A 77 0.01 -5.43 -0.82
N LEU A 78 0.57 -4.99 -1.97
CA LEU A 78 0.35 -5.62 -3.27
C LEU A 78 0.83 -7.08 -3.34
N ASP A 79 1.84 -7.48 -2.57
CA ASP A 79 2.24 -8.89 -2.48
C ASP A 79 1.19 -9.77 -1.77
N GLY A 80 0.35 -9.16 -0.93
CA GLY A 80 -0.78 -9.81 -0.25
C GLY A 80 -2.12 -9.77 -0.99
N ARG A 81 -2.20 -9.16 -2.18
CA ARG A 81 -3.45 -8.89 -2.90
C ARG A 81 -4.31 -10.11 -3.28
N ASN A 82 -3.76 -11.31 -3.19
CA ASN A 82 -4.42 -12.59 -3.49
C ASN A 82 -4.87 -13.35 -2.23
N LEU A 83 -4.86 -12.70 -1.07
CA LEU A 83 -5.34 -13.26 0.18
C LEU A 83 -6.86 -13.14 0.29
N LYS A 84 -7.42 -13.69 1.36
CA LYS A 84 -8.87 -13.71 1.61
C LYS A 84 -9.49 -12.31 1.62
N TYR A 85 -8.80 -11.34 2.22
CA TYR A 85 -9.24 -9.94 2.27
C TYR A 85 -8.30 -9.04 1.45
N PRO A 86 -8.78 -7.90 0.95
CA PRO A 86 -7.94 -6.92 0.31
C PRO A 86 -6.87 -6.45 1.29
N SER A 87 -5.60 -6.59 0.92
CA SER A 87 -4.49 -6.12 1.76
C SER A 87 -4.48 -4.60 1.86
N ILE A 88 -3.88 -4.08 2.93
CA ILE A 88 -3.95 -2.66 3.27
C ILE A 88 -2.54 -2.08 3.32
N ALA A 89 -2.31 -0.97 2.61
CA ALA A 89 -1.17 -0.08 2.80
C ALA A 89 -1.62 1.12 3.63
N VAL A 90 -0.90 1.43 4.72
CA VAL A 90 -1.25 2.52 5.63
C VAL A 90 -0.10 3.50 5.77
N SER A 91 -0.41 4.79 5.62
CA SER A 91 0.55 5.89 5.74
C SER A 91 -0.05 7.05 6.52
N VAL A 92 0.79 7.83 7.21
CA VAL A 92 0.40 9.09 7.85
C VAL A 92 1.08 10.25 7.13
N ALA A 93 0.35 11.31 6.86
CA ALA A 93 0.81 12.49 6.12
C ALA A 93 1.77 13.39 6.93
N SER A 94 2.75 12.77 7.59
CA SER A 94 3.79 13.47 8.34
C SER A 94 5.07 12.63 8.37
N PHE A 95 6.21 13.23 8.01
CA PHE A 95 7.52 12.57 8.09
C PHE A 95 8.12 12.64 9.49
N GLU A 96 7.62 13.53 10.35
CA GLU A 96 8.11 13.78 11.71
C GLU A 96 7.21 13.15 12.78
N ILE A 97 6.24 12.32 12.37
CA ILE A 97 5.29 11.70 13.29
C ILE A 97 5.97 10.72 14.23
N ASN A 98 5.64 10.82 15.52
CA ASN A 98 6.12 9.91 16.56
C ASN A 98 4.97 9.11 17.22
N ASP A 99 3.71 9.51 16.99
CA ASP A 99 2.53 8.82 17.50
C ASP A 99 1.63 8.34 16.36
N PHE A 100 1.63 7.04 16.14
CA PHE A 100 0.79 6.35 15.15
C PHE A 100 -0.53 5.85 15.72
N SER A 101 -0.86 6.16 16.98
CA SER A 101 -2.00 5.55 17.69
C SER A 101 -3.34 5.84 17.03
N PHE A 102 -3.52 7.06 16.47
CA PHE A 102 -4.74 7.40 15.74
C PHE A 102 -4.91 6.52 14.48
N ALA A 103 -3.88 6.45 13.64
CA ALA A 103 -3.90 5.64 12.43
C ALA A 103 -4.06 4.14 12.75
N ALA A 104 -3.40 3.64 13.80
CA ALA A 104 -3.54 2.26 14.24
C ALA A 104 -4.97 1.93 14.70
N LYS A 105 -5.61 2.83 15.47
CA LYS A 105 -7.02 2.67 15.89
C LYS A 105 -7.96 2.73 14.69
N PHE A 106 -7.69 3.60 13.71
CA PHE A 106 -8.47 3.67 12.49
C PHE A 106 -8.37 2.36 11.69
N VAL A 107 -7.16 1.84 11.48
CA VAL A 107 -6.94 0.56 10.78
C VAL A 107 -7.64 -0.60 11.52
N ALA A 108 -7.60 -0.64 12.85
CA ALA A 108 -8.32 -1.66 13.61
C ALA A 108 -9.82 -1.63 13.30
N LYS A 109 -10.45 -0.44 13.23
CA LYS A 109 -11.85 -0.31 12.81
C LYS A 109 -12.10 -0.80 11.37
N VAL A 110 -11.14 -0.54 10.45
CA VAL A 110 -11.24 -1.07 9.07
C VAL A 110 -11.22 -2.59 9.08
N LEU A 111 -10.28 -3.19 9.83
CA LEU A 111 -10.17 -4.65 9.96
C LEU A 111 -11.43 -5.30 10.53
N ASP A 112 -12.04 -4.70 11.54
CA ASP A 112 -13.29 -5.19 12.16
C ASP A 112 -14.49 -5.15 11.20
N ASN A 113 -14.38 -4.45 10.07
CA ASN A 113 -15.47 -4.27 9.09
C ASN A 113 -15.19 -4.90 7.73
N LEU A 114 -14.09 -5.62 7.55
CA LEU A 114 -13.70 -6.21 6.26
C LEU A 114 -14.71 -7.21 5.72
N ASP A 115 -15.41 -7.95 6.56
CA ASP A 115 -16.45 -8.91 6.14
C ASP A 115 -17.63 -8.23 5.41
N ASN A 116 -17.79 -6.92 5.55
CA ASN A 116 -18.80 -6.11 4.88
C ASN A 116 -18.32 -5.47 3.58
N LEU A 117 -17.05 -5.66 3.24
CA LEU A 117 -16.40 -5.04 2.07
C LEU A 117 -16.34 -6.06 0.92
N ASP A 118 -17.24 -5.91 -0.05
CA ASP A 118 -17.24 -6.70 -1.28
C ASP A 118 -16.38 -6.00 -2.35
N MET A 119 -15.12 -6.41 -2.45
CA MET A 119 -14.18 -5.92 -3.46
C MET A 119 -13.81 -7.03 -4.44
N GLU A 120 -13.51 -6.64 -5.68
CA GLU A 120 -12.94 -7.57 -6.66
C GLU A 120 -11.58 -8.11 -6.17
N ASP A 121 -11.25 -9.33 -6.64
CA ASP A 121 -9.95 -9.94 -6.37
C ASP A 121 -8.78 -9.09 -6.89
N PHE A 122 -7.60 -9.30 -6.27
CA PHE A 122 -6.33 -8.66 -6.64
C PHE A 122 -6.30 -7.14 -6.44
N GLN A 123 -7.16 -6.60 -5.58
CA GLN A 123 -7.12 -5.20 -5.16
C GLN A 123 -6.53 -5.07 -3.77
N ILE A 124 -6.08 -3.86 -3.44
CA ILE A 124 -5.65 -3.44 -2.12
C ILE A 124 -6.33 -2.12 -1.75
N LEU A 125 -6.36 -1.80 -0.46
CA LEU A 125 -6.70 -0.47 0.03
C LEU A 125 -5.41 0.31 0.33
N ASN A 126 -5.24 1.47 -0.30
CA ASN A 126 -4.22 2.44 0.06
C ASN A 126 -4.85 3.51 0.94
N ILE A 127 -4.48 3.53 2.21
CA ILE A 127 -5.03 4.43 3.24
C ILE A 127 -3.97 5.45 3.62
N ASN A 128 -4.27 6.73 3.41
CA ASN A 128 -3.45 7.83 3.86
C ASN A 128 -4.23 8.64 4.91
N VAL A 129 -3.66 8.74 6.11
CA VAL A 129 -4.26 9.41 7.26
C VAL A 129 -3.58 10.76 7.43
N PRO A 130 -4.30 11.89 7.56
CA PRO A 130 -3.70 13.19 7.83
C PRO A 130 -3.02 13.22 9.20
N ASP A 131 -2.14 14.17 9.42
CA ASP A 131 -1.54 14.37 10.75
C ASP A 131 -2.63 14.72 11.76
N HIS A 132 -2.80 13.87 12.76
CA HIS A 132 -3.83 14.06 13.80
C HIS A 132 -3.64 15.31 14.65
N ASN A 133 -2.42 15.84 14.72
CA ASN A 133 -2.15 17.10 15.42
C ASN A 133 -2.72 18.31 14.67
N GLU A 134 -2.80 18.22 13.33
CA GLU A 134 -3.38 19.28 12.49
C GLU A 134 -4.88 19.04 12.25
N PHE A 135 -5.28 17.79 12.11
CA PHE A 135 -6.65 17.36 11.82
C PHE A 135 -7.13 16.33 12.86
N PRO A 136 -7.64 16.78 14.03
CA PRO A 136 -7.95 15.87 15.15
C PRO A 136 -9.15 14.97 14.93
N ASP A 137 -10.08 15.31 14.04
CA ASP A 137 -11.29 14.54 13.74
C ASP A 137 -11.53 14.46 12.21
N PRO A 138 -10.64 13.80 11.46
CA PRO A 138 -10.73 13.75 10.01
C PRO A 138 -11.86 12.86 9.53
N GLU A 139 -12.65 13.35 8.56
CA GLU A 139 -13.64 12.56 7.85
C GLU A 139 -12.98 11.66 6.79
N ILE A 140 -13.68 10.61 6.36
CA ILE A 140 -13.22 9.67 5.34
C ILE A 140 -13.68 10.13 3.95
N LYS A 141 -12.77 10.07 3.00
CA LYS A 141 -13.06 10.21 1.56
C LYS A 141 -12.57 9.00 0.79
N ILE A 142 -13.42 8.47 -0.07
CA ILE A 142 -13.01 7.47 -1.06
C ILE A 142 -12.43 8.21 -2.24
N THR A 143 -11.18 7.89 -2.56
CA THR A 143 -10.36 8.68 -3.47
C THR A 143 -9.78 7.83 -4.60
N LYS A 144 -9.20 8.49 -5.59
CA LYS A 144 -8.50 7.88 -6.71
C LYS A 144 -7.04 8.28 -6.71
N THR A 145 -6.18 7.29 -6.81
CA THR A 145 -4.74 7.49 -7.00
C THR A 145 -4.46 7.72 -8.48
N PHE A 146 -4.13 8.95 -8.86
CA PHE A 146 -3.83 9.33 -10.22
C PHE A 146 -2.34 9.17 -10.50
N LEU A 147 -1.98 8.36 -11.50
CA LEU A 147 -0.59 8.21 -11.94
C LEU A 147 -0.12 9.36 -12.83
N ASN A 148 -1.06 10.09 -13.44
CA ASN A 148 -0.80 11.31 -14.20
C ASN A 148 -1.24 12.52 -13.37
N GLU A 149 -0.30 13.39 -13.02
CA GLU A 149 -0.55 14.57 -12.18
C GLU A 149 -1.55 15.53 -12.80
N GLU A 150 -1.47 15.79 -14.12
CA GLU A 150 -2.43 16.65 -14.83
C GLU A 150 -3.86 16.11 -14.78
N GLU A 151 -4.02 14.77 -14.76
CA GLU A 151 -5.34 14.15 -14.59
C GLU A 151 -5.85 14.31 -13.17
N GLY A 152 -4.96 14.20 -12.17
CA GLY A 152 -5.28 14.47 -10.77
C GLY A 152 -5.70 15.93 -10.53
N GLU A 153 -4.99 16.89 -11.13
CA GLU A 153 -5.31 18.32 -11.05
C GLU A 153 -6.68 18.67 -11.67
N LYS A 154 -7.11 17.91 -12.68
CA LYS A 154 -8.44 18.09 -13.30
C LYS A 154 -9.57 17.44 -12.52
N ASN A 155 -9.27 16.56 -11.58
CA ASN A 155 -10.22 15.75 -10.82
C ASN A 155 -10.01 15.89 -9.29
N LEU A 156 -9.90 17.12 -8.80
CA LEU A 156 -9.55 17.43 -7.41
C LEU A 156 -10.49 16.78 -6.38
N ASP A 157 -11.78 16.71 -6.68
CA ASP A 157 -12.80 16.19 -5.77
C ASP A 157 -12.56 14.73 -5.35
N VAL A 158 -11.91 13.95 -6.21
CA VAL A 158 -11.59 12.55 -5.97
C VAL A 158 -10.08 12.25 -5.88
N SER A 159 -9.22 13.25 -6.05
CA SER A 159 -7.77 13.09 -5.93
C SER A 159 -7.38 12.70 -4.51
N ASP A 160 -6.59 11.64 -4.34
CA ASP A 160 -6.04 11.22 -3.06
C ASP A 160 -5.17 12.30 -2.42
N ARG A 161 -4.32 12.96 -3.23
CA ARG A 161 -3.46 14.07 -2.79
C ARG A 161 -4.27 15.23 -2.26
N LYS A 162 -5.21 15.75 -3.07
CA LYS A 162 -6.00 16.93 -2.70
C LYS A 162 -6.85 16.68 -1.45
N ASN A 163 -7.51 15.53 -1.37
CA ASN A 163 -8.34 15.22 -0.22
C ASN A 163 -7.50 15.03 1.06
N LEU A 164 -6.31 14.44 0.97
CA LEU A 164 -5.42 14.35 2.12
C LEU A 164 -4.92 15.74 2.58
N GLU A 165 -4.55 16.63 1.66
CA GLU A 165 -4.16 18.02 1.96
C GLU A 165 -5.29 18.81 2.61
N ASP A 166 -6.53 18.53 2.26
CA ASP A 166 -7.72 19.13 2.88
C ASP A 166 -8.09 18.50 4.24
N GLY A 167 -7.29 17.57 4.75
CA GLY A 167 -7.44 16.97 6.06
C GLY A 167 -8.37 15.76 6.12
N PHE A 168 -8.74 15.15 5.00
CA PHE A 168 -9.53 13.93 4.98
C PHE A 168 -8.64 12.67 5.07
N ILE A 169 -9.15 11.61 5.69
CA ILE A 169 -8.58 10.28 5.51
C ILE A 169 -8.88 9.82 4.08
N SER A 170 -7.85 9.66 3.28
CA SER A 170 -7.96 9.18 1.89
C SER A 170 -7.91 7.65 1.87
N ILE A 171 -8.93 7.01 1.28
CA ILE A 171 -8.94 5.57 1.02
C ILE A 171 -9.10 5.36 -0.49
N SER A 172 -8.06 4.84 -1.13
CA SER A 172 -8.05 4.54 -2.56
C SER A 172 -8.01 3.02 -2.77
N PRO A 173 -8.97 2.41 -3.47
CA PRO A 173 -8.80 1.05 -3.98
C PRO A 173 -7.78 1.06 -5.11
N ILE A 174 -6.74 0.21 -5.03
CA ILE A 174 -5.69 0.10 -6.04
C ILE A 174 -5.72 -1.30 -6.64
N LYS A 175 -5.70 -1.36 -7.97
CA LYS A 175 -5.50 -2.57 -8.78
C LYS A 175 -4.32 -2.36 -9.71
N ILE A 176 -3.43 -3.34 -9.81
CA ILE A 176 -2.42 -3.34 -10.85
C ILE A 176 -2.95 -4.12 -12.04
N ASP A 177 -3.16 -3.41 -13.14
CA ASP A 177 -3.39 -3.98 -14.46
C ASP A 177 -2.18 -3.66 -15.35
N MET A 178 -1.45 -4.70 -15.76
CA MET A 178 -0.27 -4.57 -16.61
C MET A 178 -0.59 -4.77 -18.09
N HIS A 179 -1.87 -4.92 -18.43
CA HIS A 179 -2.32 -5.11 -19.80
C HIS A 179 -3.12 -3.92 -20.31
N SER A 180 -2.76 -3.42 -21.48
CA SER A 180 -3.52 -2.38 -22.17
C SER A 180 -4.34 -2.97 -23.31
N ASN A 181 -5.57 -3.35 -23.01
CA ASN A 181 -6.50 -3.91 -24.00
C ASN A 181 -6.69 -2.99 -25.22
N SER A 182 -6.76 -1.67 -24.99
CA SER A 182 -6.95 -0.67 -26.04
C SER A 182 -5.76 -0.55 -27.00
N GLN A 183 -4.55 -0.95 -26.60
CA GLN A 183 -3.33 -0.84 -27.39
C GLN A 183 -2.89 -2.17 -28.00
N GLN A 184 -3.51 -3.29 -27.64
CA GLN A 184 -3.11 -4.62 -28.13
C GLN A 184 -3.15 -4.69 -29.65
N GLN A 185 -4.23 -4.20 -30.28
CA GLN A 185 -4.36 -4.23 -31.74
C GLN A 185 -3.37 -3.28 -32.41
N VAL A 186 -3.12 -2.11 -31.84
CA VAL A 186 -2.14 -1.14 -32.35
C VAL A 186 -0.73 -1.75 -32.40
N VAL A 187 -0.33 -2.41 -31.32
CA VAL A 187 0.97 -3.11 -31.24
C VAL A 187 1.03 -4.30 -32.20
N ALA A 188 -0.06 -5.05 -32.34
CA ALA A 188 -0.12 -6.18 -33.27
C ALA A 188 -0.01 -5.72 -34.73
N ASP A 189 -0.63 -4.60 -35.10
CA ASP A 189 -0.54 -4.06 -36.45
C ASP A 189 0.84 -3.47 -36.74
N TRP A 190 1.47 -2.80 -35.78
CA TRP A 190 2.84 -2.34 -35.89
C TRP A 190 3.83 -3.51 -36.08
N ALA A 191 3.67 -4.59 -35.33
CA ALA A 191 4.56 -5.75 -35.38
C ALA A 191 4.54 -6.51 -36.73
N LYS A 192 3.47 -6.35 -37.54
CA LYS A 192 3.42 -6.94 -38.90
C LYS A 192 4.45 -6.34 -39.87
N ASN A 193 5.03 -5.20 -39.50
CA ASN A 193 6.01 -4.49 -40.32
C ASN A 193 7.48 -4.71 -39.86
N LEU A 194 7.68 -5.59 -38.85
CA LEU A 194 9.01 -6.01 -38.39
C LEU A 194 9.50 -7.27 -39.11
#